data_454a22c8d1fbb9713a213200f42b48f4
#
_entry.id   454a22c8d1fbb9713a213200f42b48f4
#
_cell.length_a   1.000
_cell.length_b   1.000
_cell.length_c   1.000
_cell.angle_alpha   90.00
_cell.angle_beta   90.00
_cell.angle_gamma   90.00
#
_symmetry.space_group_name_H-M   'P 1'
#
loop_
_entity.id
_entity.type
_entity.pdbx_description
1 polymer ?
#
loop_
_entity_poly.entity_id
_entity_poly.type
_entity_poly.pdbx_seq_one_letter_code
_entity_poly.pdbx_strand_id
1 'polypeptide(L)'
;MLILLAASAFNSLTQRVHAELRDRGHSVAVELVLPGTRLAEAVERHRPDLVIAPMLKTAIPREVWSRHVCLVVHPGPVGDRGPSSLDRALTDGADAWGVTVLQADEEMDAGPVWATAHCTLPPVGKSDAYRGEVSDAALTALLLAVDRFASGTHTPEPQRSGRALPYLRQEERRIDWAHDPTDRVVRILRAADSQPGVLDELLGGRWYLYGGHPEDGLRGRPGELLATRAGAICRATVDGAVWIPELRDGRRVPGEPATVKLPATLALAGRLPALPEIPAPPDTTTVDGGPRTWSDIRYREDGEAGFLSFSFPGGAMSTEHCRRLLAAYREACSRPTSVLVLGGARDFFSNGIHLGVIEAAADPAEESWANVNAMDDLVEAVLTTTDRLVVAALGGNAAAGGAMLALAADEVWMRSGAVLNPHYRLMGLYGSEYWTYTLPRRTGTGVAQRLMSDALPVGSEAARRLGLADRTVDCTPQDFAEETARLAVRLADWPGTRSRVAGKKARREVDETLRPLAAHRRAELARMREAFFDPQAPYHALRRAFVRKEVPSGTPPHLAVPTRGRRTTATPGRPPGITAPAQSDRAAGPAGC
;
A
#
# COMPACT_ATOMS: atom_id res chain seq x y z
N MET A 1 20.93 -15.85 9.92
CA MET A 1 20.86 -15.22 11.25
C MET A 1 19.44 -15.21 11.75
N LEU A 2 19.23 -15.19 13.07
CA LEU A 2 17.97 -14.86 13.69
C LEU A 2 17.91 -13.34 13.96
N ILE A 3 16.94 -12.67 13.36
CA ILE A 3 16.78 -11.22 13.46
C ILE A 3 15.48 -10.92 14.21
N LEU A 4 15.53 -10.05 15.21
CA LEU A 4 14.37 -9.53 15.91
C LEU A 4 14.06 -8.11 15.40
N LEU A 5 12.90 -7.93 14.79
CA LEU A 5 12.39 -6.60 14.42
C LEU A 5 11.66 -6.00 15.63
N ALA A 6 12.18 -4.93 16.20
CA ALA A 6 11.54 -4.16 17.26
C ALA A 6 10.85 -2.95 16.63
N ALA A 7 9.52 -2.86 16.69
CA ALA A 7 8.78 -1.81 16.00
C ALA A 7 7.57 -1.30 16.83
N SER A 8 7.24 -0.02 16.70
CA SER A 8 6.02 0.53 17.31
C SER A 8 4.73 0.13 16.60
N ALA A 9 4.85 -0.36 15.35
CA ALA A 9 3.75 -0.93 14.56
C ALA A 9 4.32 -1.78 13.41
N PHE A 10 3.57 -2.76 12.96
CA PHE A 10 3.90 -3.54 11.76
C PHE A 10 3.46 -2.78 10.51
N ASN A 11 4.05 -1.58 10.31
CA ASN A 11 3.75 -0.66 9.21
C ASN A 11 4.37 -1.13 7.87
N SER A 12 4.17 -0.35 6.79
CA SER A 12 4.64 -0.71 5.45
C SER A 12 6.15 -0.96 5.38
N LEU A 13 6.98 -0.13 6.03
CA LEU A 13 8.42 -0.34 6.07
C LEU A 13 8.78 -1.61 6.83
N THR A 14 8.19 -1.83 8.01
CA THR A 14 8.43 -3.05 8.81
C THR A 14 8.01 -4.31 8.06
N GLN A 15 6.87 -4.27 7.34
CA GLN A 15 6.41 -5.37 6.50
C GLN A 15 7.40 -5.67 5.35
N ARG A 16 7.89 -4.62 4.69
CA ARG A 16 8.86 -4.75 3.61
C ARG A 16 10.19 -5.30 4.10
N VAL A 17 10.72 -4.78 5.21
CA VAL A 17 11.94 -5.28 5.86
C VAL A 17 11.78 -6.76 6.27
N HIS A 18 10.65 -7.11 6.87
CA HIS A 18 10.34 -8.49 7.23
C HIS A 18 10.33 -9.42 6.01
N ALA A 19 9.65 -9.03 4.92
CA ALA A 19 9.59 -9.83 3.70
C ALA A 19 10.98 -10.01 3.06
N GLU A 20 11.72 -8.92 2.92
CA GLU A 20 13.03 -8.92 2.27
C GLU A 20 14.09 -9.74 3.04
N LEU A 21 14.16 -9.59 4.36
CA LEU A 21 15.08 -10.38 5.19
C LEU A 21 14.77 -11.88 5.13
N ARG A 22 13.49 -12.24 5.09
CA ARG A 22 13.07 -13.65 4.90
C ARG A 22 13.46 -14.17 3.52
N ASP A 23 13.29 -13.39 2.47
CA ASP A 23 13.65 -13.78 1.11
C ASP A 23 15.16 -13.99 0.97
N ARG A 24 15.96 -13.28 1.75
CA ARG A 24 17.42 -13.47 1.89
C ARG A 24 17.81 -14.65 2.79
N GLY A 25 16.84 -15.37 3.34
CA GLY A 25 17.07 -16.61 4.11
C GLY A 25 17.32 -16.39 5.60
N HIS A 26 17.06 -15.19 6.13
CA HIS A 26 17.11 -14.96 7.57
C HIS A 26 15.85 -15.52 8.27
N SER A 27 16.00 -15.91 9.53
CA SER A 27 14.88 -16.16 10.42
C SER A 27 14.47 -14.85 11.07
N VAL A 28 13.21 -14.44 10.93
CA VAL A 28 12.75 -13.13 11.39
C VAL A 28 11.59 -13.30 12.36
N ALA A 29 11.71 -12.69 13.54
CA ALA A 29 10.63 -12.48 14.49
C ALA A 29 10.33 -10.99 14.63
N VAL A 30 9.11 -10.63 15.00
CA VAL A 30 8.71 -9.24 15.24
C VAL A 30 8.24 -9.11 16.68
N GLU A 31 8.69 -8.05 17.36
CA GLU A 31 8.15 -7.62 18.64
C GLU A 31 7.58 -6.21 18.51
N LEU A 32 6.30 -6.05 18.81
CA LEU A 32 5.68 -4.73 18.90
C LEU A 32 6.00 -4.10 20.26
N VAL A 33 6.80 -3.06 20.25
CA VAL A 33 7.19 -2.31 21.45
C VAL A 33 6.07 -1.33 21.80
N LEU A 34 5.15 -1.80 22.62
CA LEU A 34 3.96 -1.09 23.07
C LEU A 34 4.19 -0.53 24.49
N PRO A 35 3.35 0.42 24.99
CA PRO A 35 3.40 0.83 26.40
C PRO A 35 3.33 -0.38 27.33
N GLY A 36 4.32 -0.54 28.21
CA GLY A 36 4.43 -1.68 29.12
C GLY A 36 5.18 -2.89 28.56
N THR A 37 5.51 -2.95 27.27
CA THR A 37 6.35 -4.02 26.71
C THR A 37 7.80 -3.87 27.18
N ARG A 38 8.38 -4.95 27.68
CA ARG A 38 9.79 -5.04 28.02
C ARG A 38 10.56 -5.68 26.87
N LEU A 39 11.19 -4.86 26.03
CA LEU A 39 11.97 -5.36 24.89
C LEU A 39 13.07 -6.35 25.32
N ALA A 40 13.65 -6.17 26.50
CA ALA A 40 14.64 -7.08 27.06
C ALA A 40 14.13 -8.51 27.21
N GLU A 41 12.87 -8.69 27.67
CA GLU A 41 12.24 -10.01 27.79
C GLU A 41 12.05 -10.68 26.41
N ALA A 42 11.73 -9.91 25.37
CA ALA A 42 11.65 -10.43 24.01
C ALA A 42 13.02 -10.84 23.48
N VAL A 43 14.05 -10.06 23.74
CA VAL A 43 15.44 -10.38 23.36
C VAL A 43 15.93 -11.65 24.08
N GLU A 44 15.65 -11.80 25.36
CA GLU A 44 15.99 -13.02 26.12
C GLU A 44 15.25 -14.26 25.61
N ARG A 45 13.97 -14.11 25.25
CA ARG A 45 13.13 -15.18 24.70
C ARG A 45 13.61 -15.65 23.34
N HIS A 46 13.91 -14.71 22.43
CA HIS A 46 14.28 -15.02 21.06
C HIS A 46 15.78 -15.27 20.87
N ARG A 47 16.65 -14.68 21.71
CA ARG A 47 18.11 -14.73 21.59
C ARG A 47 18.58 -14.39 20.17
N PRO A 48 18.21 -13.20 19.64
CA PRO A 48 18.55 -12.85 18.27
C PRO A 48 20.05 -12.59 18.10
N ASP A 49 20.55 -12.85 16.89
CA ASP A 49 21.90 -12.44 16.50
C ASP A 49 21.97 -10.92 16.31
N LEU A 50 20.87 -10.30 15.88
CA LEU A 50 20.76 -8.89 15.56
C LEU A 50 19.36 -8.36 15.89
N VAL A 51 19.29 -7.18 16.51
CA VAL A 51 18.04 -6.44 16.70
C VAL A 51 17.96 -5.32 15.65
N ILE A 52 16.83 -5.17 14.98
CA ILE A 52 16.60 -4.11 14.01
C ILE A 52 15.32 -3.35 14.38
N ALA A 53 15.40 -2.03 14.41
CA ALA A 53 14.26 -1.13 14.64
C ALA A 53 13.92 -0.35 13.35
N PRO A 54 13.08 -0.90 12.46
CA PRO A 54 12.72 -0.22 11.20
C PRO A 54 11.85 1.01 11.43
N MET A 55 11.01 0.98 12.47
CA MET A 55 10.16 2.09 12.88
C MET A 55 9.87 1.97 14.39
N LEU A 56 10.63 2.66 15.19
CA LEU A 56 10.49 2.64 16.64
C LEU A 56 10.40 4.09 17.17
N LYS A 57 9.39 4.37 17.99
CA LYS A 57 9.13 5.71 18.55
C LYS A 57 9.71 5.90 19.95
N THR A 58 10.22 4.84 20.55
CA THR A 58 10.79 4.82 21.91
C THR A 58 12.26 4.43 21.86
N ALA A 59 13.05 4.92 22.80
CA ALA A 59 14.44 4.50 22.92
C ALA A 59 14.55 3.00 23.24
N ILE A 60 15.56 2.35 22.68
CA ILE A 60 15.91 0.96 23.03
C ILE A 60 16.55 1.00 24.43
N PRO A 61 16.11 0.15 25.39
CA PRO A 61 16.66 0.15 26.75
C PRO A 61 18.15 -0.18 26.80
N ARG A 62 18.89 0.43 27.74
CA ARG A 62 20.32 0.22 27.93
C ARG A 62 20.69 -1.26 28.11
N GLU A 63 19.88 -2.01 28.83
CA GLU A 63 20.06 -3.45 29.06
C GLU A 63 20.03 -4.28 27.78
N VAL A 64 19.47 -3.73 26.69
CA VAL A 64 19.43 -4.37 25.35
C VAL A 64 20.62 -3.91 24.52
N TRP A 65 20.74 -2.58 24.25
CA TRP A 65 21.74 -2.07 23.32
C TRP A 65 23.20 -2.21 23.84
N SER A 66 23.41 -2.33 25.16
CA SER A 66 24.76 -2.58 25.71
C SER A 66 25.26 -4.01 25.51
N ARG A 67 24.37 -4.96 25.17
CA ARG A 67 24.69 -6.40 25.00
C ARG A 67 24.47 -6.92 23.58
N HIS A 68 23.64 -6.22 22.80
CA HIS A 68 23.27 -6.61 21.44
C HIS A 68 23.49 -5.44 20.51
N VAL A 69 23.96 -5.71 19.28
CA VAL A 69 23.92 -4.71 18.22
C VAL A 69 22.46 -4.47 17.85
N CYS A 70 22.02 -3.21 17.97
CA CYS A 70 20.68 -2.77 17.67
C CYS A 70 20.75 -1.71 16.56
N LEU A 71 20.30 -2.07 15.35
CA LEU A 71 20.27 -1.18 14.20
C LEU A 71 18.96 -0.40 14.18
N VAL A 72 19.05 0.92 14.18
CA VAL A 72 17.89 1.83 14.09
C VAL A 72 17.86 2.47 12.71
N VAL A 73 16.71 2.42 12.03
CA VAL A 73 16.50 3.12 10.76
C VAL A 73 15.93 4.50 11.06
N HIS A 74 16.74 5.54 10.90
CA HIS A 74 16.35 6.92 11.05
C HIS A 74 16.03 7.52 9.67
N PRO A 75 14.81 8.07 9.44
CA PRO A 75 14.41 8.67 8.15
C PRO A 75 14.96 10.10 8.02
N GLY A 76 16.25 10.27 8.19
CA GLY A 76 17.00 11.52 8.10
C GLY A 76 18.46 11.28 7.69
N PRO A 77 19.13 12.29 7.10
CA PRO A 77 20.55 12.23 6.80
C PRO A 77 21.40 12.17 8.08
N VAL A 78 22.69 11.83 7.94
CA VAL A 78 23.63 11.83 9.07
C VAL A 78 23.64 13.18 9.76
N GLY A 79 23.47 13.16 11.08
CA GLY A 79 23.44 14.36 11.93
C GLY A 79 22.04 14.95 12.12
N ASP A 80 21.03 14.50 11.37
CA ASP A 80 19.64 14.79 11.71
C ASP A 80 19.21 13.89 12.87
N ARG A 81 18.61 14.46 13.92
CA ARG A 81 18.21 13.75 15.13
C ARG A 81 16.84 14.18 15.61
N GLY A 82 16.09 13.23 16.16
CA GLY A 82 14.80 13.48 16.78
C GLY A 82 13.59 13.28 15.86
N PRO A 83 12.39 13.46 16.40
CA PRO A 83 11.15 13.22 15.69
C PRO A 83 10.85 14.29 14.64
N SER A 84 9.95 13.97 13.69
CA SER A 84 9.47 14.89 12.64
C SER A 84 10.50 15.32 11.59
N SER A 85 11.58 14.55 11.41
CA SER A 85 12.60 14.78 10.41
C SER A 85 12.00 14.96 9.00
N LEU A 86 11.25 13.98 8.51
CA LEU A 86 10.60 14.03 7.20
C LEU A 86 9.50 15.11 7.10
N ASP A 87 8.77 15.39 8.20
CA ASP A 87 7.79 16.47 8.23
C ASP A 87 8.46 17.83 7.94
N ARG A 88 9.61 18.09 8.58
CA ARG A 88 10.37 19.33 8.36
C ARG A 88 10.93 19.43 6.95
N ALA A 89 11.55 18.35 6.45
CA ALA A 89 12.07 18.30 5.10
C ALA A 89 11.00 18.68 4.05
N LEU A 90 9.81 18.09 4.16
CA LEU A 90 8.71 18.39 3.23
C LEU A 90 8.12 19.79 3.43
N THR A 91 8.03 20.28 4.68
CA THR A 91 7.57 21.66 4.97
C THR A 91 8.53 22.69 4.38
N ASP A 92 9.83 22.44 4.49
CA ASP A 92 10.89 23.31 3.99
C ASP A 92 11.07 23.18 2.46
N GLY A 93 10.44 22.21 1.82
CA GLY A 93 10.49 21.97 0.38
C GLY A 93 11.81 21.37 -0.07
N ALA A 94 12.39 20.48 0.72
CA ALA A 94 13.59 19.75 0.33
C ALA A 94 13.32 18.81 -0.85
N ASP A 95 14.16 18.84 -1.88
CA ASP A 95 14.07 18.00 -3.07
C ASP A 95 14.84 16.68 -2.90
N ALA A 96 15.78 16.64 -1.98
CA ALA A 96 16.60 15.48 -1.67
C ALA A 96 16.67 15.23 -0.17
N TRP A 97 16.75 13.97 0.20
CA TRP A 97 16.80 13.55 1.59
C TRP A 97 17.71 12.33 1.78
N GLY A 98 17.87 11.89 3.00
CA GLY A 98 18.67 10.71 3.34
C GLY A 98 18.00 9.83 4.37
N VAL A 99 18.46 8.59 4.44
CA VAL A 99 18.16 7.64 5.50
C VAL A 99 19.45 7.16 6.10
N THR A 100 19.52 7.11 7.42
CA THR A 100 20.68 6.66 8.18
C THR A 100 20.32 5.41 8.98
N VAL A 101 21.12 4.34 8.83
CA VAL A 101 21.08 3.18 9.72
C VAL A 101 22.20 3.34 10.73
N LEU A 102 21.83 3.48 11.99
CA LEU A 102 22.74 3.71 13.09
C LEU A 102 22.58 2.66 14.18
N GLN A 103 23.58 2.49 15.00
CA GLN A 103 23.53 1.62 16.17
C GLN A 103 22.85 2.40 17.31
N ALA A 104 21.96 1.74 18.04
CA ALA A 104 21.39 2.34 19.24
C ALA A 104 22.48 2.59 20.30
N ASP A 105 22.38 3.75 20.95
CA ASP A 105 23.28 4.21 22.00
C ASP A 105 22.47 4.91 23.10
N GLU A 106 23.16 5.53 24.06
CA GLU A 106 22.55 6.26 25.19
C GLU A 106 21.70 7.44 24.71
N GLU A 107 22.17 8.17 23.70
CA GLU A 107 21.45 9.29 23.10
C GLU A 107 20.72 8.84 21.83
N MET A 108 19.41 9.14 21.74
CA MET A 108 18.59 8.77 20.58
C MET A 108 19.12 9.40 19.29
N ASP A 109 19.19 8.62 18.22
CA ASP A 109 19.67 9.00 16.89
C ASP A 109 21.11 9.54 16.82
N ALA A 110 21.91 9.33 17.87
CA ALA A 110 23.29 9.82 17.96
C ALA A 110 24.38 8.75 17.78
N GLY A 111 24.02 7.49 17.79
CA GLY A 111 24.96 6.38 17.72
C GLY A 111 25.74 6.28 16.40
N PRO A 112 26.75 5.39 16.34
CA PRO A 112 27.60 5.25 15.16
C PRO A 112 26.80 4.75 13.93
N VAL A 113 27.22 5.23 12.76
CA VAL A 113 26.57 4.99 11.47
C VAL A 113 27.05 3.68 10.86
N TRP A 114 26.14 2.77 10.57
CA TRP A 114 26.38 1.53 9.85
C TRP A 114 26.26 1.67 8.34
N ALA A 115 25.29 2.43 7.86
CA ALA A 115 25.07 2.68 6.44
C ALA A 115 24.17 3.91 6.23
N THR A 116 24.23 4.48 5.03
CA THR A 116 23.35 5.57 4.59
C THR A 116 22.88 5.33 3.17
N ALA A 117 21.74 5.90 2.82
CA ALA A 117 21.29 6.00 1.45
C ALA A 117 20.59 7.34 1.23
N HIS A 118 20.64 7.84 0.00
CA HIS A 118 19.99 9.08 -0.41
C HIS A 118 18.73 8.77 -1.22
N CYS A 119 17.74 9.67 -1.17
CA CYS A 119 16.55 9.62 -1.98
C CYS A 119 16.14 11.03 -2.42
N THR A 120 15.36 11.12 -3.49
CA THR A 120 14.65 12.34 -3.87
C THR A 120 13.38 12.46 -3.02
N LEU A 121 12.88 13.67 -2.81
CA LEU A 121 11.58 13.94 -2.20
C LEU A 121 10.67 14.61 -3.23
N PRO A 122 9.83 13.84 -3.92
CA PRO A 122 8.87 14.43 -4.84
C PRO A 122 7.79 15.23 -4.10
N PRO A 123 7.07 16.14 -4.77
CA PRO A 123 6.02 16.96 -4.18
C PRO A 123 4.74 16.17 -3.94
N VAL A 124 4.79 15.14 -3.10
CA VAL A 124 3.69 14.24 -2.72
C VAL A 124 3.43 14.29 -1.22
N GLY A 125 2.39 13.58 -0.75
CA GLY A 125 2.12 13.45 0.67
C GLY A 125 3.24 12.71 1.42
N LYS A 126 3.50 13.10 2.67
CA LYS A 126 4.54 12.49 3.51
C LYS A 126 4.43 10.97 3.57
N SER A 127 3.23 10.46 3.70
CA SER A 127 3.01 9.02 3.80
C SER A 127 3.32 8.29 2.49
N ASP A 128 3.10 8.93 1.35
CA ASP A 128 3.49 8.41 0.03
C ASP A 128 5.02 8.40 -0.10
N ALA A 129 5.69 9.54 0.11
CA ALA A 129 7.16 9.62 0.10
C ALA A 129 7.81 8.62 1.08
N TYR A 130 7.24 8.45 2.28
CA TYR A 130 7.73 7.48 3.26
C TYR A 130 7.61 6.03 2.78
N ARG A 131 6.50 5.64 2.14
CA ARG A 131 6.31 4.28 1.59
C ARG A 131 7.10 4.03 0.31
N GLY A 132 7.37 5.09 -0.46
CA GLY A 132 8.16 5.07 -1.68
C GLY A 132 9.65 5.28 -1.44
N GLU A 133 10.13 6.47 -1.76
CA GLU A 133 11.55 6.82 -1.83
C GLU A 133 12.29 6.61 -0.52
N VAL A 134 11.68 7.03 0.61
CA VAL A 134 12.31 6.86 1.93
C VAL A 134 12.41 5.38 2.30
N SER A 135 11.39 4.56 2.00
CA SER A 135 11.45 3.12 2.25
C SER A 135 12.44 2.40 1.32
N ASP A 136 12.60 2.83 0.07
CA ASP A 136 13.60 2.29 -0.86
C ASP A 136 15.03 2.58 -0.33
N ALA A 137 15.28 3.82 0.08
CA ALA A 137 16.55 4.21 0.68
C ALA A 137 16.79 3.49 2.02
N ALA A 138 15.76 3.39 2.86
CA ALA A 138 15.82 2.68 4.14
C ALA A 138 16.20 1.21 3.97
N LEU A 139 15.58 0.53 3.00
CA LEU A 139 15.90 -0.86 2.72
C LEU A 139 17.31 -1.03 2.17
N THR A 140 17.72 -0.16 1.24
CA THR A 140 19.09 -0.17 0.67
C THR A 140 20.15 0.00 1.77
N ALA A 141 20.00 0.99 2.64
CA ALA A 141 20.92 1.23 3.74
C ALA A 141 20.89 0.07 4.76
N LEU A 142 19.68 -0.43 5.09
CA LEU A 142 19.52 -1.49 6.07
C LEU A 142 20.15 -2.82 5.61
N LEU A 143 19.93 -3.21 4.36
CA LEU A 143 20.52 -4.44 3.83
C LEU A 143 22.04 -4.36 3.79
N LEU A 144 22.61 -3.21 3.42
CA LEU A 144 24.06 -2.98 3.51
C LEU A 144 24.56 -3.08 4.97
N ALA A 145 23.81 -2.52 5.93
CA ALA A 145 24.18 -2.62 7.35
C ALA A 145 24.11 -4.07 7.86
N VAL A 146 23.11 -4.86 7.44
CA VAL A 146 22.99 -6.28 7.76
C VAL A 146 24.16 -7.09 7.18
N ASP A 147 24.54 -6.83 5.94
CA ASP A 147 25.69 -7.49 5.29
C ASP A 147 27.01 -7.13 6.00
N ARG A 148 27.19 -5.86 6.39
CA ARG A 148 28.32 -5.38 7.18
C ARG A 148 28.39 -6.05 8.56
N PHE A 149 27.26 -6.17 9.25
CA PHE A 149 27.16 -6.90 10.51
C PHE A 149 27.53 -8.38 10.33
N ALA A 150 26.98 -9.03 9.31
CA ALA A 150 27.25 -10.44 9.03
C ALA A 150 28.71 -10.73 8.67
N SER A 151 29.42 -9.76 8.06
CA SER A 151 30.86 -9.90 7.74
C SER A 151 31.75 -9.91 8.98
N GLY A 152 31.30 -9.28 10.08
CA GLY A 152 32.08 -9.14 11.31
C GLY A 152 33.34 -8.26 11.19
N THR A 153 33.58 -7.62 10.03
CA THR A 153 34.79 -6.84 9.73
C THR A 153 34.56 -5.34 9.68
N HIS A 154 33.29 -4.90 9.67
CA HIS A 154 32.96 -3.48 9.57
C HIS A 154 32.96 -2.82 10.94
N THR A 155 33.58 -1.65 11.03
CA THR A 155 33.51 -0.75 12.19
C THR A 155 32.60 0.43 11.83
N PRO A 156 31.48 0.63 12.55
CA PRO A 156 30.57 1.74 12.26
C PRO A 156 31.23 3.10 12.56
N GLU A 157 30.89 4.11 11.77
CA GLU A 157 31.52 5.43 11.84
C GLU A 157 30.83 6.32 12.90
N PRO A 158 31.58 6.90 13.86
CA PRO A 158 30.99 7.82 14.83
C PRO A 158 30.37 9.06 14.18
N GLN A 159 29.20 9.48 14.66
CA GLN A 159 28.65 10.77 14.26
C GLN A 159 29.39 11.93 14.95
N ARG A 160 30.02 12.81 14.16
CA ARG A 160 30.85 13.92 14.68
C ARG A 160 30.04 15.14 15.11
N SER A 161 28.85 15.34 14.54
CA SER A 161 27.95 16.46 14.84
C SER A 161 26.52 16.07 14.52
N GLY A 162 25.57 16.70 15.19
CA GLY A 162 24.15 16.48 14.92
C GLY A 162 23.30 17.56 15.59
N ARG A 163 22.13 17.83 14.99
CA ARG A 163 21.15 18.75 15.51
C ARG A 163 19.91 18.00 15.94
N ALA A 164 19.68 17.91 17.25
CA ALA A 164 18.41 17.39 17.77
C ALA A 164 17.30 18.43 17.59
N LEU A 165 16.26 18.07 16.86
CA LEU A 165 15.09 18.92 16.65
C LEU A 165 13.90 18.36 17.45
N PRO A 166 13.13 19.23 18.12
CA PRO A 166 11.94 18.81 18.85
C PRO A 166 10.83 18.36 17.91
N TYR A 167 9.81 17.72 18.47
CA TYR A 167 8.58 17.38 17.75
C TYR A 167 7.94 18.62 17.12
N LEU A 168 7.60 18.55 15.84
CA LEU A 168 6.91 19.65 15.14
C LEU A 168 5.45 19.74 15.62
N ARG A 169 5.10 20.84 16.27
CA ARG A 169 3.79 21.05 16.90
C ARG A 169 2.75 21.54 15.90
N GLN A 170 1.47 21.53 16.31
CA GLN A 170 0.36 21.97 15.45
C GLN A 170 0.42 23.47 15.12
N GLU A 171 0.93 24.29 16.04
CA GLU A 171 1.10 25.71 15.83
C GLU A 171 2.07 26.02 14.67
N GLU A 172 3.09 25.17 14.50
CA GLU A 172 4.07 25.27 13.40
C GLU A 172 3.51 24.76 12.05
N ARG A 173 2.35 24.04 12.06
CA ARG A 173 1.66 23.52 10.88
C ARG A 173 0.45 24.37 10.46
N ARG A 174 0.25 25.52 11.10
CA ARG A 174 -0.92 26.36 10.88
C ARG A 174 -0.95 26.90 9.44
N ILE A 175 -2.13 26.85 8.82
CA ILE A 175 -2.42 27.49 7.54
C ILE A 175 -3.03 28.86 7.82
N ASP A 176 -2.49 29.91 7.20
CA ASP A 176 -3.11 31.24 7.14
C ASP A 176 -3.86 31.40 5.81
N TRP A 177 -5.15 31.03 5.81
CA TRP A 177 -5.97 31.05 4.61
C TRP A 177 -6.05 32.45 3.97
N ALA A 178 -5.87 33.53 4.74
CA ALA A 178 -5.93 34.89 4.22
C ALA A 178 -4.68 35.32 3.45
N HIS A 179 -3.52 34.67 3.70
CA HIS A 179 -2.24 35.13 3.15
C HIS A 179 -1.42 34.01 2.49
N ASP A 180 -1.66 32.74 2.80
CA ASP A 180 -0.86 31.63 2.24
C ASP A 180 -1.28 31.31 0.80
N PRO A 181 -0.34 31.26 -0.15
CA PRO A 181 -0.61 30.82 -1.54
C PRO A 181 -0.87 29.32 -1.58
N THR A 182 -1.54 28.89 -2.65
CA THR A 182 -1.93 27.48 -2.90
C THR A 182 -0.78 26.49 -2.67
N ASP A 183 0.38 26.76 -3.21
CA ASP A 183 1.52 25.84 -3.11
C ASP A 183 2.05 25.71 -1.69
N ARG A 184 1.97 26.76 -0.88
CA ARG A 184 2.31 26.70 0.54
C ARG A 184 1.29 25.89 1.33
N VAL A 185 -0.01 26.14 1.12
CA VAL A 185 -1.09 25.39 1.74
C VAL A 185 -0.98 23.90 1.43
N VAL A 186 -0.79 23.55 0.15
CA VAL A 186 -0.60 22.17 -0.31
C VAL A 186 0.62 21.52 0.37
N ARG A 187 1.74 22.22 0.48
CA ARG A 187 2.96 21.73 1.11
C ARG A 187 2.76 21.45 2.61
N ILE A 188 2.09 22.35 3.34
CA ILE A 188 1.75 22.15 4.75
C ILE A 188 0.88 20.92 4.95
N LEU A 189 -0.18 20.76 4.14
CA LEU A 189 -1.07 19.60 4.17
C LEU A 189 -0.32 18.30 3.89
N ARG A 190 0.50 18.27 2.85
CA ARG A 190 1.30 17.11 2.46
C ARG A 190 2.33 16.71 3.51
N ALA A 191 3.01 17.68 4.13
CA ALA A 191 3.99 17.42 5.20
C ALA A 191 3.34 16.84 6.47
N ALA A 192 2.06 17.10 6.71
CA ALA A 192 1.31 16.59 7.86
C ALA A 192 0.55 15.27 7.56
N ASP A 193 0.48 14.84 6.30
CA ASP A 193 -0.21 13.60 5.90
C ASP A 193 0.61 12.37 6.33
N SER A 194 0.06 11.27 6.72
CA SER A 194 -1.28 10.87 7.15
C SER A 194 -1.48 11.04 8.66
N GLN A 195 -0.46 11.45 9.37
CA GLN A 195 -0.41 11.83 10.78
C GLN A 195 0.62 12.95 10.96
N PRO A 196 0.31 13.96 11.76
CA PRO A 196 -0.90 14.11 12.59
C PRO A 196 -2.11 14.68 11.85
N GLY A 197 -1.96 15.19 10.60
CA GLY A 197 -2.87 16.10 9.91
C GLY A 197 -2.65 17.55 10.34
N VAL A 198 -3.29 18.49 9.66
CA VAL A 198 -3.27 19.92 9.99
C VAL A 198 -4.54 20.27 10.75
N LEU A 199 -4.41 20.73 12.01
CA LEU A 199 -5.54 21.16 12.79
C LEU A 199 -5.99 22.55 12.36
N ASP A 200 -7.26 22.67 11.96
CA ASP A 200 -7.85 23.90 11.45
C ASP A 200 -9.30 24.08 11.92
N GLU A 201 -9.83 25.27 11.77
CA GLU A 201 -11.23 25.60 12.06
C GLU A 201 -12.04 25.66 10.75
N LEU A 202 -13.15 24.93 10.70
CA LEU A 202 -14.02 24.88 9.54
C LEU A 202 -15.47 24.68 9.99
N LEU A 203 -16.40 25.53 9.49
CA LEU A 203 -17.84 25.45 9.78
C LEU A 203 -18.15 25.36 11.30
N GLY A 204 -17.44 26.15 12.11
CA GLY A 204 -17.62 26.20 13.56
C GLY A 204 -17.15 24.97 14.32
N GLY A 205 -16.38 24.10 13.68
CA GLY A 205 -15.75 22.93 14.28
C GLY A 205 -14.24 22.92 14.11
N ARG A 206 -13.55 22.12 14.93
CA ARG A 206 -12.10 21.85 14.79
C ARG A 206 -11.90 20.55 14.07
N TRP A 207 -11.06 20.55 13.03
CA TRP A 207 -10.84 19.42 12.15
C TRP A 207 -9.37 19.24 11.86
N TYR A 208 -8.90 18.00 11.84
CA TYR A 208 -7.63 17.67 11.21
C TYR A 208 -7.87 17.47 9.71
N LEU A 209 -7.16 18.21 8.89
CA LEU A 209 -7.17 18.14 7.43
C LEU A 209 -6.11 17.17 6.93
N TYR A 210 -6.44 16.36 5.92
CA TYR A 210 -5.52 15.39 5.32
C TYR A 210 -5.58 15.43 3.80
N GLY A 211 -4.41 15.23 3.18
CA GLY A 211 -4.25 15.34 1.75
C GLY A 211 -4.38 16.79 1.28
N GLY A 212 -3.65 17.16 0.27
CA GLY A 212 -3.73 18.50 -0.31
C GLY A 212 -3.38 18.42 -1.79
N HIS A 213 -4.36 18.81 -2.62
CA HIS A 213 -4.15 18.82 -4.07
C HIS A 213 -4.53 20.19 -4.63
N PRO A 214 -3.65 20.79 -5.46
CA PRO A 214 -3.89 22.10 -6.00
C PRO A 214 -5.06 22.10 -6.99
N GLU A 215 -5.78 23.22 -7.05
CA GLU A 215 -6.86 23.50 -7.98
C GLU A 215 -6.64 24.88 -8.60
N ASP A 216 -6.36 24.92 -9.89
CA ASP A 216 -6.06 26.17 -10.59
C ASP A 216 -7.29 26.78 -11.28
N GLY A 217 -8.38 26.02 -11.47
CA GLY A 217 -9.59 26.47 -12.18
C GLY A 217 -10.62 27.17 -11.29
N LEU A 218 -10.64 26.87 -9.99
CA LEU A 218 -11.62 27.43 -9.06
C LEU A 218 -11.04 28.61 -8.28
N ARG A 219 -11.84 29.65 -8.08
CA ARG A 219 -11.47 30.86 -7.37
C ARG A 219 -12.60 31.29 -6.44
N GLY A 220 -12.25 31.90 -5.31
CA GLY A 220 -13.20 32.46 -4.34
C GLY A 220 -12.49 33.35 -3.33
N ARG A 221 -13.20 33.79 -2.29
CA ARG A 221 -12.58 34.49 -1.17
C ARG A 221 -11.71 33.53 -0.39
N PRO A 222 -10.49 33.92 0.00
CA PRO A 222 -9.61 33.06 0.80
C PRO A 222 -10.33 32.42 1.98
N GLY A 223 -10.20 31.09 2.11
CA GLY A 223 -10.89 30.30 3.16
C GLY A 223 -12.31 29.85 2.83
N GLU A 224 -12.92 30.34 1.74
CA GLU A 224 -14.27 29.95 1.31
C GLU A 224 -14.32 28.52 0.77
N LEU A 225 -15.39 27.78 1.07
CA LEU A 225 -15.69 26.48 0.45
C LEU A 225 -16.35 26.72 -0.92
N LEU A 226 -15.79 26.13 -1.96
CA LEU A 226 -16.20 26.39 -3.35
C LEU A 226 -17.02 25.27 -3.97
N ALA A 227 -16.68 24.03 -3.69
CA ALA A 227 -17.24 22.86 -4.34
C ALA A 227 -16.97 21.57 -3.56
N THR A 228 -17.62 20.49 -3.99
CA THR A 228 -17.28 19.12 -3.62
C THR A 228 -16.89 18.31 -4.85
N ARG A 229 -16.14 17.23 -4.65
CA ARG A 229 -15.77 16.24 -5.67
C ARG A 229 -15.42 14.92 -5.01
N ALA A 230 -16.09 13.85 -5.37
CA ALA A 230 -15.72 12.49 -4.94
C ALA A 230 -15.46 12.37 -3.41
N GLY A 231 -16.26 13.03 -2.60
CA GLY A 231 -16.10 13.06 -1.14
C GLY A 231 -15.13 14.11 -0.60
N ALA A 232 -14.33 14.78 -1.45
CA ALA A 232 -13.47 15.89 -1.07
C ALA A 232 -14.21 17.23 -1.05
N ILE A 233 -13.68 18.20 -0.30
CA ILE A 233 -14.06 19.62 -0.35
C ILE A 233 -12.99 20.43 -1.04
N CYS A 234 -13.39 21.49 -1.76
CA CYS A 234 -12.50 22.48 -2.34
C CYS A 234 -12.55 23.78 -1.53
N ARG A 235 -11.39 24.29 -1.09
CA ARG A 235 -11.29 25.52 -0.30
C ARG A 235 -10.39 26.52 -0.97
N ALA A 236 -10.83 27.78 -1.09
CA ALA A 236 -10.10 28.87 -1.74
C ALA A 236 -8.85 29.26 -0.95
N THR A 237 -7.78 29.56 -1.67
CA THR A 237 -6.55 30.21 -1.21
C THR A 237 -6.46 31.62 -1.81
N VAL A 238 -5.37 32.35 -1.57
CA VAL A 238 -5.23 33.74 -2.11
C VAL A 238 -5.07 33.78 -3.63
N ASP A 239 -4.59 32.69 -4.25
CA ASP A 239 -4.23 32.63 -5.68
C ASP A 239 -4.80 31.41 -6.43
N GLY A 240 -5.59 30.58 -5.74
CA GLY A 240 -6.17 29.36 -6.28
C GLY A 240 -7.14 28.71 -5.32
N ALA A 241 -7.11 27.38 -5.28
CA ALA A 241 -7.85 26.58 -4.33
C ALA A 241 -7.13 25.25 -4.05
N VAL A 242 -7.60 24.54 -3.05
CA VAL A 242 -7.05 23.24 -2.63
C VAL A 242 -8.18 22.23 -2.40
N TRP A 243 -8.07 21.07 -3.02
CA TRP A 243 -8.90 19.91 -2.69
C TRP A 243 -8.38 19.21 -1.44
N ILE A 244 -9.28 18.95 -0.49
CA ILE A 244 -9.02 18.28 0.78
C ILE A 244 -9.91 17.03 0.83
N PRO A 245 -9.35 15.83 0.60
CA PRO A 245 -10.15 14.61 0.49
C PRO A 245 -10.66 14.06 1.82
N GLU A 246 -9.93 14.23 2.92
CA GLU A 246 -10.28 13.61 4.19
C GLU A 246 -10.17 14.57 5.37
N LEU A 247 -11.09 14.39 6.31
CA LEU A 247 -11.10 15.10 7.59
C LEU A 247 -11.22 14.12 8.77
N ARG A 248 -10.76 14.58 9.93
CA ARG A 248 -11.01 13.92 11.21
C ARG A 248 -11.41 14.97 12.25
N ASP A 249 -12.49 14.70 13.00
CA ASP A 249 -12.92 15.60 14.08
C ASP A 249 -11.79 15.84 15.07
N GLY A 250 -11.47 17.10 15.33
CA GLY A 250 -10.40 17.53 16.21
C GLY A 250 -10.79 17.54 17.70
N ARG A 251 -12.04 17.23 18.02
CA ARG A 251 -12.49 17.12 19.42
C ARG A 251 -11.75 15.97 20.09
N ARG A 252 -11.21 16.26 21.26
CA ARG A 252 -10.58 15.25 22.10
C ARG A 252 -11.29 15.28 23.45
N VAL A 253 -12.07 14.24 23.70
CA VAL A 253 -12.73 14.04 25.00
C VAL A 253 -11.90 13.03 25.78
N PRO A 254 -11.40 13.38 26.99
CA PRO A 254 -10.67 12.43 27.81
C PRO A 254 -11.52 11.19 28.10
N GLY A 255 -10.92 10.01 27.89
CA GLY A 255 -11.62 8.73 28.09
C GLY A 255 -12.45 8.24 26.89
N GLU A 256 -12.68 9.06 25.87
CA GLU A 256 -13.31 8.62 24.63
C GLU A 256 -12.30 8.09 23.61
N PRO A 257 -12.69 7.11 22.78
CA PRO A 257 -11.86 6.62 21.69
C PRO A 257 -11.53 7.75 20.70
N ALA A 258 -10.41 7.58 19.97
CA ALA A 258 -10.05 8.53 18.92
C ALA A 258 -11.14 8.63 17.83
N THR A 259 -11.35 9.84 17.33
CA THR A 259 -12.26 10.11 16.22
C THR A 259 -11.76 9.49 14.92
N VAL A 260 -12.68 9.15 14.02
CA VAL A 260 -12.39 8.45 12.77
C VAL A 260 -12.03 9.45 11.67
N LYS A 261 -11.05 9.11 10.84
CA LYS A 261 -10.73 9.84 9.60
C LYS A 261 -11.67 9.38 8.48
N LEU A 262 -12.35 10.32 7.84
CA LEU A 262 -13.42 10.09 6.87
C LEU A 262 -13.26 10.97 5.63
N PRO A 263 -13.87 10.61 4.49
CA PRO A 263 -14.07 11.54 3.38
C PRO A 263 -14.66 12.86 3.89
N ALA A 264 -14.15 13.98 3.38
CA ALA A 264 -14.44 15.30 3.94
C ALA A 264 -15.94 15.64 3.97
N THR A 265 -16.68 15.29 2.90
CA THR A 265 -18.13 15.51 2.84
C THR A 265 -18.88 14.67 3.88
N LEU A 266 -18.44 13.44 4.13
CA LEU A 266 -19.02 12.57 5.16
C LEU A 266 -18.71 13.07 6.57
N ALA A 267 -17.47 13.51 6.82
CA ALA A 267 -17.06 14.09 8.11
C ALA A 267 -17.86 15.35 8.45
N LEU A 268 -18.20 16.15 7.45
CA LEU A 268 -18.98 17.40 7.58
C LEU A 268 -20.48 17.20 7.42
N ALA A 269 -20.98 15.97 7.29
CA ALA A 269 -22.40 15.72 7.11
C ALA A 269 -23.26 16.48 8.14
N GLY A 270 -24.31 17.16 7.68
CA GLY A 270 -25.18 18.02 8.48
C GLY A 270 -24.63 19.42 8.79
N ARG A 271 -23.39 19.72 8.43
CA ARG A 271 -22.78 21.06 8.57
C ARG A 271 -22.39 21.66 7.22
N LEU A 272 -22.16 20.82 6.21
CA LEU A 272 -21.74 21.27 4.89
C LEU A 272 -22.88 22.07 4.24
N PRO A 273 -22.64 23.30 3.78
CA PRO A 273 -23.64 24.04 3.01
C PRO A 273 -23.87 23.39 1.67
N ALA A 274 -24.95 23.77 0.98
CA ALA A 274 -25.17 23.34 -0.39
C ALA A 274 -24.06 23.90 -1.29
N LEU A 275 -23.21 23.01 -1.79
CA LEU A 275 -22.11 23.31 -2.69
C LEU A 275 -22.30 22.54 -4.01
N PRO A 276 -21.81 23.09 -5.14
CA PRO A 276 -21.82 22.34 -6.39
C PRO A 276 -20.89 21.12 -6.31
N GLU A 277 -21.37 19.96 -6.77
CA GLU A 277 -20.52 18.82 -7.06
C GLU A 277 -19.89 19.00 -8.44
N ILE A 278 -18.58 19.16 -8.51
CA ILE A 278 -17.85 19.36 -9.77
C ILE A 278 -17.15 18.07 -10.16
N PRO A 279 -17.57 17.39 -11.23
CA PRO A 279 -16.93 16.16 -11.67
C PRO A 279 -15.45 16.41 -12.05
N ALA A 280 -14.63 15.36 -11.91
CA ALA A 280 -13.28 15.41 -12.45
C ALA A 280 -13.33 15.53 -13.98
N PRO A 281 -12.38 16.26 -14.61
CA PRO A 281 -12.25 16.25 -16.05
C PRO A 281 -12.08 14.81 -16.56
N PRO A 282 -12.77 14.41 -17.66
CA PRO A 282 -12.66 13.06 -18.19
C PRO A 282 -11.26 12.75 -18.73
N ASP A 283 -10.55 13.78 -19.20
CA ASP A 283 -9.22 13.65 -19.79
C ASP A 283 -8.21 14.41 -18.92
N THR A 284 -7.49 13.68 -18.10
CA THR A 284 -6.40 14.23 -17.29
C THR A 284 -5.04 13.82 -17.85
N THR A 285 -4.89 13.78 -19.16
CA THR A 285 -3.56 13.96 -19.73
C THR A 285 -3.08 15.31 -19.22
N THR A 286 -2.23 15.29 -18.20
CA THR A 286 -1.44 16.45 -17.83
C THR A 286 -0.57 16.76 -19.05
N VAL A 287 -1.11 17.57 -19.95
CA VAL A 287 -0.25 18.34 -20.87
C VAL A 287 0.64 19.13 -19.93
N ASP A 288 1.95 18.93 -20.01
CA ASP A 288 2.91 19.72 -19.24
C ASP A 288 2.53 21.20 -19.34
N GLY A 289 2.22 21.83 -18.19
CA GLY A 289 1.77 23.22 -18.13
C GLY A 289 0.25 23.44 -18.16
N GLY A 290 -0.59 22.41 -18.15
CA GLY A 290 -2.05 22.56 -17.99
C GLY A 290 -2.48 22.91 -16.55
N PRO A 291 -3.73 23.42 -16.35
CA PRO A 291 -4.24 23.76 -15.04
C PRO A 291 -4.30 22.50 -14.14
N ARG A 292 -3.73 22.63 -12.94
CA ARG A 292 -3.72 21.54 -11.96
C ARG A 292 -5.12 21.35 -11.37
N THR A 293 -5.58 20.11 -11.33
CA THR A 293 -6.79 19.73 -10.63
C THR A 293 -6.65 18.29 -10.09
N TRP A 294 -7.45 17.95 -9.10
CA TRP A 294 -7.43 16.61 -8.49
C TRP A 294 -8.48 15.69 -9.09
N SER A 295 -8.09 14.42 -9.29
CA SER A 295 -9.00 13.31 -9.55
C SER A 295 -8.42 12.05 -8.92
N ASP A 296 -9.27 11.25 -8.28
CA ASP A 296 -8.90 9.95 -7.69
C ASP A 296 -9.00 8.78 -8.68
N ILE A 297 -9.67 8.97 -9.83
CA ILE A 297 -9.78 8.00 -10.93
C ILE A 297 -9.48 8.74 -12.23
N ARG A 298 -8.60 8.16 -13.06
CA ARG A 298 -8.16 8.74 -14.34
C ARG A 298 -8.08 7.67 -15.40
N TYR A 299 -8.46 8.03 -16.62
CA TYR A 299 -8.29 7.16 -17.78
C TYR A 299 -7.52 7.89 -18.88
N ARG A 300 -6.64 7.17 -19.58
CA ARG A 300 -5.95 7.63 -20.79
C ARG A 300 -5.66 6.46 -21.71
N GLU A 301 -5.32 6.75 -22.94
CA GLU A 301 -4.93 5.75 -23.93
C GLU A 301 -3.55 6.08 -24.52
N ASP A 302 -2.85 5.04 -24.94
CA ASP A 302 -1.62 5.13 -25.73
C ASP A 302 -1.62 3.93 -26.72
N GLY A 303 -1.87 4.19 -27.99
CA GLY A 303 -2.13 3.17 -28.99
C GLY A 303 -3.30 2.27 -28.61
N GLU A 304 -3.09 0.96 -28.64
CA GLU A 304 -4.08 -0.06 -28.20
C GLU A 304 -4.01 -0.38 -26.70
N ALA A 305 -3.27 0.40 -25.90
CA ALA A 305 -3.22 0.25 -24.45
C ALA A 305 -4.05 1.33 -23.76
N GLY A 306 -5.01 0.93 -22.92
CA GLY A 306 -5.78 1.79 -22.02
C GLY A 306 -5.20 1.76 -20.61
N PHE A 307 -5.24 2.88 -19.90
CA PHE A 307 -4.71 3.03 -18.54
C PHE A 307 -5.79 3.60 -17.63
N LEU A 308 -6.35 2.77 -16.77
CA LEU A 308 -7.28 3.16 -15.72
C LEU A 308 -6.52 3.23 -14.39
N SER A 309 -6.04 4.41 -14.04
CA SER A 309 -5.35 4.65 -12.77
C SER A 309 -6.32 5.15 -11.71
N PHE A 310 -6.08 4.75 -10.47
CA PHE A 310 -6.85 5.22 -9.32
C PHE A 310 -5.93 5.36 -8.10
N SER A 311 -6.30 6.28 -7.20
CA SER A 311 -5.57 6.53 -5.96
C SER A 311 -6.54 7.00 -4.88
N PHE A 312 -6.96 6.07 -4.04
CA PHE A 312 -7.84 6.37 -2.91
C PHE A 312 -7.02 6.59 -1.63
N PRO A 313 -7.42 7.52 -0.76
CA PRO A 313 -6.70 7.81 0.46
C PRO A 313 -6.43 6.57 1.31
N GLY A 314 -5.15 6.32 1.62
CA GLY A 314 -4.73 5.14 2.37
C GLY A 314 -4.98 3.80 1.67
N GLY A 315 -5.36 3.79 0.40
CA GLY A 315 -5.67 2.58 -0.38
C GLY A 315 -7.00 1.90 0.00
N ALA A 316 -7.82 2.50 0.87
CA ALA A 316 -9.10 1.93 1.30
C ALA A 316 -10.22 2.27 0.31
N MET A 317 -11.07 1.31 0.00
CA MET A 317 -12.14 1.45 -1.00
C MET A 317 -13.51 1.33 -0.33
N SER A 318 -14.24 2.46 -0.24
CA SER A 318 -15.63 2.48 0.22
C SER A 318 -16.57 1.90 -0.84
N THR A 319 -17.81 1.67 -0.46
CA THR A 319 -18.89 1.27 -1.39
C THR A 319 -18.93 2.21 -2.60
N GLU A 320 -18.84 3.52 -2.38
CA GLU A 320 -18.84 4.53 -3.43
C GLU A 320 -17.57 4.49 -4.30
N HIS A 321 -16.39 4.33 -3.71
CA HIS A 321 -15.14 4.15 -4.46
C HIS A 321 -15.21 2.94 -5.38
N CYS A 322 -15.72 1.80 -4.89
CA CYS A 322 -15.88 0.58 -5.70
C CYS A 322 -16.84 0.78 -6.86
N ARG A 323 -18.00 1.42 -6.62
CA ARG A 323 -19.01 1.69 -7.67
C ARG A 323 -18.48 2.65 -8.74
N ARG A 324 -17.79 3.71 -8.33
CA ARG A 324 -17.20 4.68 -9.27
C ARG A 324 -16.09 4.05 -10.10
N LEU A 325 -15.21 3.25 -9.47
CA LEU A 325 -14.16 2.54 -10.20
C LEU A 325 -14.73 1.48 -11.14
N LEU A 326 -15.79 0.77 -10.74
CA LEU A 326 -16.50 -0.17 -11.63
C LEU A 326 -17.11 0.53 -12.84
N ALA A 327 -17.73 1.70 -12.64
CA ALA A 327 -18.28 2.49 -13.75
C ALA A 327 -17.17 2.93 -14.71
N ALA A 328 -16.06 3.46 -14.19
CA ALA A 328 -14.89 3.84 -14.98
C ALA A 328 -14.23 2.63 -15.68
N TYR A 329 -14.19 1.47 -15.04
CA TYR A 329 -13.68 0.23 -15.64
C TYR A 329 -14.53 -0.21 -16.82
N ARG A 330 -15.87 -0.18 -16.68
CA ARG A 330 -16.80 -0.52 -17.78
C ARG A 330 -16.67 0.45 -18.94
N GLU A 331 -16.51 1.75 -18.68
CA GLU A 331 -16.25 2.75 -19.71
C GLU A 331 -14.90 2.49 -20.40
N ALA A 332 -13.85 2.21 -19.66
CA ALA A 332 -12.55 1.83 -20.22
C ALA A 332 -12.64 0.55 -21.10
N CYS A 333 -13.49 -0.40 -20.70
CA CYS A 333 -13.76 -1.61 -21.50
C CYS A 333 -14.58 -1.34 -22.77
N SER A 334 -15.27 -0.22 -22.90
CA SER A 334 -15.96 0.18 -24.15
C SER A 334 -15.01 0.75 -25.21
N ARG A 335 -13.78 1.09 -24.81
CA ARG A 335 -12.76 1.67 -25.69
C ARG A 335 -12.07 0.61 -26.56
N PRO A 336 -11.56 0.95 -27.75
CA PRO A 336 -10.97 0.00 -28.69
C PRO A 336 -9.51 -0.36 -28.33
N THR A 337 -9.27 -0.75 -27.06
CA THR A 337 -7.95 -1.15 -26.58
C THR A 337 -7.84 -2.68 -26.45
N SER A 338 -6.69 -3.26 -26.75
CA SER A 338 -6.41 -4.69 -26.61
C SER A 338 -5.81 -5.07 -25.25
N VAL A 339 -5.23 -4.08 -24.55
CA VAL A 339 -4.68 -4.19 -23.19
C VAL A 339 -5.27 -3.08 -22.33
N LEU A 340 -5.74 -3.43 -21.13
CA LEU A 340 -6.19 -2.48 -20.11
C LEU A 340 -5.33 -2.62 -18.86
N VAL A 341 -4.62 -1.56 -18.49
CA VAL A 341 -3.86 -1.47 -17.23
C VAL A 341 -4.76 -0.90 -16.15
N LEU A 342 -4.92 -1.63 -15.06
CA LEU A 342 -5.64 -1.22 -13.85
C LEU A 342 -4.61 -0.88 -12.77
N GLY A 343 -4.64 0.34 -12.23
CA GLY A 343 -3.68 0.83 -11.25
C GLY A 343 -2.57 1.68 -11.88
N GLY A 344 -1.32 1.40 -11.57
CA GLY A 344 -0.17 2.19 -12.07
C GLY A 344 0.11 3.48 -11.31
N ALA A 345 -0.66 3.80 -10.24
CA ALA A 345 -0.31 4.86 -9.31
C ALA A 345 0.90 4.45 -8.46
N ARG A 346 1.64 5.44 -7.97
CA ARG A 346 2.90 5.24 -7.23
C ARG A 346 2.72 4.74 -5.80
N ASP A 347 1.57 5.00 -5.15
CA ASP A 347 1.26 4.62 -3.77
C ASP A 347 0.44 3.31 -3.73
N PHE A 348 -0.35 3.10 -2.70
CA PHE A 348 -1.16 1.89 -2.55
C PHE A 348 -1.95 1.54 -3.83
N PHE A 349 -1.92 0.26 -4.21
CA PHE A 349 -2.89 -0.24 -5.17
C PHE A 349 -4.27 -0.30 -4.51
N SER A 350 -4.43 -1.12 -3.47
CA SER A 350 -5.62 -1.12 -2.61
C SER A 350 -5.39 -1.93 -1.34
N ASN A 351 -6.04 -1.51 -0.26
CA ASN A 351 -6.08 -2.22 1.03
C ASN A 351 -7.45 -2.88 1.31
N GLY A 352 -8.31 -3.00 0.30
CA GLY A 352 -9.65 -3.58 0.42
C GLY A 352 -10.69 -2.59 0.97
N ILE A 353 -11.73 -3.09 1.63
CA ILE A 353 -12.89 -2.31 2.10
C ILE A 353 -12.52 -1.19 3.07
N HIS A 354 -13.30 -0.10 3.06
CA HIS A 354 -13.01 1.11 3.84
C HIS A 354 -13.57 1.03 5.27
N LEU A 355 -12.78 0.44 6.17
CA LEU A 355 -13.20 0.22 7.56
C LEU A 355 -13.61 1.51 8.31
N GLY A 356 -13.03 2.66 7.96
CA GLY A 356 -13.39 3.95 8.55
C GLY A 356 -14.81 4.40 8.20
N VAL A 357 -15.21 4.27 6.93
CA VAL A 357 -16.58 4.58 6.48
C VAL A 357 -17.56 3.60 7.11
N ILE A 358 -17.23 2.31 7.13
CA ILE A 358 -18.02 1.28 7.79
C ILE A 358 -18.24 1.59 9.29
N GLU A 359 -17.17 1.95 10.02
CA GLU A 359 -17.27 2.27 11.45
C GLU A 359 -18.13 3.51 11.74
N ALA A 360 -18.20 4.45 10.80
CA ALA A 360 -18.97 5.69 10.91
C ALA A 360 -20.43 5.54 10.43
N ALA A 361 -20.78 4.43 9.79
CA ALA A 361 -22.13 4.19 9.28
C ALA A 361 -23.15 4.01 10.42
N ALA A 362 -24.41 4.34 10.16
CA ALA A 362 -25.52 4.11 11.09
C ALA A 362 -25.70 2.62 11.42
N ASP A 363 -25.51 1.77 10.41
CA ASP A 363 -25.44 0.30 10.54
C ASP A 363 -24.13 -0.21 9.91
N PRO A 364 -23.09 -0.46 10.72
CA PRO A 364 -21.82 -0.95 10.22
C PRO A 364 -21.87 -2.36 9.61
N ALA A 365 -22.84 -3.20 9.97
CA ALA A 365 -22.98 -4.53 9.38
C ALA A 365 -23.52 -4.41 7.94
N GLU A 366 -24.56 -3.61 7.73
CA GLU A 366 -25.11 -3.35 6.39
C GLU A 366 -24.10 -2.62 5.50
N GLU A 367 -23.36 -1.63 6.01
CA GLU A 367 -22.32 -0.96 5.22
C GLU A 367 -21.16 -1.92 4.87
N SER A 368 -20.76 -2.82 5.79
CA SER A 368 -19.78 -3.87 5.49
C SER A 368 -20.26 -4.78 4.37
N TRP A 369 -21.54 -5.18 4.42
CA TRP A 369 -22.16 -6.00 3.41
C TRP A 369 -22.26 -5.30 2.05
N ALA A 370 -22.66 -4.04 2.05
CA ALA A 370 -22.71 -3.22 0.83
C ALA A 370 -21.32 -3.05 0.22
N ASN A 371 -20.30 -2.77 1.05
CA ASN A 371 -18.94 -2.52 0.59
C ASN A 371 -18.29 -3.79 0.00
N VAL A 372 -18.43 -4.95 0.66
CA VAL A 372 -17.86 -6.20 0.12
C VAL A 372 -18.54 -6.60 -1.18
N ASN A 373 -19.86 -6.44 -1.29
CA ASN A 373 -20.56 -6.73 -2.54
C ASN A 373 -20.14 -5.80 -3.68
N ALA A 374 -19.97 -4.50 -3.40
CA ALA A 374 -19.48 -3.55 -4.41
C ALA A 374 -18.05 -3.87 -4.87
N MET A 375 -17.22 -4.39 -3.98
CA MET A 375 -15.86 -4.83 -4.34
C MET A 375 -15.89 -6.13 -5.12
N ASP A 376 -16.75 -7.09 -4.75
CA ASP A 376 -16.97 -8.31 -5.53
C ASP A 376 -17.45 -8.01 -6.95
N ASP A 377 -18.36 -7.05 -7.13
CA ASP A 377 -18.85 -6.63 -8.45
C ASP A 377 -17.73 -6.09 -9.34
N LEU A 378 -16.80 -5.33 -8.75
CA LEU A 378 -15.61 -4.82 -9.45
C LEU A 378 -14.66 -5.97 -9.84
N VAL A 379 -14.37 -6.87 -8.91
CA VAL A 379 -13.50 -8.04 -9.17
C VAL A 379 -14.12 -8.96 -10.21
N GLU A 380 -15.44 -9.20 -10.16
CA GLU A 380 -16.16 -9.98 -11.16
C GLU A 380 -16.05 -9.37 -12.56
N ALA A 381 -16.17 -8.04 -12.66
CA ALA A 381 -16.01 -7.35 -13.93
C ALA A 381 -14.62 -7.59 -14.54
N VAL A 382 -13.56 -7.57 -13.71
CA VAL A 382 -12.20 -7.89 -14.17
C VAL A 382 -12.09 -9.36 -14.62
N LEU A 383 -12.61 -10.31 -13.83
CA LEU A 383 -12.57 -11.74 -14.12
C LEU A 383 -13.35 -12.13 -15.38
N THR A 384 -14.44 -11.41 -15.66
CA THR A 384 -15.33 -11.67 -16.81
C THR A 384 -14.96 -10.90 -18.08
N THR A 385 -13.99 -9.99 -18.01
CA THR A 385 -13.43 -9.33 -19.20
C THR A 385 -12.62 -10.33 -20.02
N THR A 386 -13.15 -10.77 -21.17
CA THR A 386 -12.53 -11.82 -22.00
C THR A 386 -12.13 -11.37 -23.40
N ASP A 387 -12.35 -10.10 -23.74
CA ASP A 387 -12.10 -9.51 -25.07
C ASP A 387 -10.74 -8.78 -25.16
N ARG A 388 -10.04 -8.64 -24.05
CA ARG A 388 -8.73 -7.99 -23.91
C ARG A 388 -7.89 -8.59 -22.79
N LEU A 389 -6.63 -8.23 -22.70
CA LEU A 389 -5.80 -8.53 -21.54
C LEU A 389 -5.97 -7.40 -20.49
N VAL A 390 -6.15 -7.80 -19.24
CA VAL A 390 -6.14 -6.88 -18.09
C VAL A 390 -4.85 -7.07 -17.31
N VAL A 391 -4.15 -5.98 -17.04
CA VAL A 391 -2.91 -5.95 -16.26
C VAL A 391 -3.17 -5.18 -14.97
N ALA A 392 -2.93 -5.78 -13.81
CA ALA A 392 -2.87 -5.04 -12.56
C ALA A 392 -1.45 -4.53 -12.32
N ALA A 393 -1.29 -3.20 -12.23
CA ALA A 393 0.01 -2.55 -12.04
C ALA A 393 0.11 -1.98 -10.61
N LEU A 394 0.93 -2.63 -9.77
CA LEU A 394 1.10 -2.33 -8.35
C LEU A 394 2.36 -1.48 -8.13
N GLY A 395 2.22 -0.16 -8.10
CA GLY A 395 3.31 0.75 -7.73
C GLY A 395 3.60 0.72 -6.22
N GLY A 396 2.60 0.40 -5.41
CA GLY A 396 2.68 0.20 -3.96
C GLY A 396 1.91 -1.02 -3.49
N ASN A 397 1.71 -1.11 -2.18
CA ASN A 397 1.17 -2.30 -1.55
C ASN A 397 -0.28 -2.61 -1.95
N ALA A 398 -0.60 -3.90 -2.01
CA ALA A 398 -1.95 -4.42 -2.14
C ALA A 398 -2.26 -5.39 -0.98
N ALA A 399 -3.41 -5.22 -0.34
CA ALA A 399 -3.77 -6.02 0.82
C ALA A 399 -5.24 -6.41 0.83
N ALA A 400 -5.57 -7.52 1.51
CA ALA A 400 -6.93 -8.04 1.63
C ALA A 400 -7.65 -8.08 0.27
N GLY A 401 -8.84 -7.49 0.14
CA GLY A 401 -9.59 -7.40 -1.12
C GLY A 401 -8.83 -6.70 -2.25
N GLY A 402 -7.94 -5.75 -1.93
CA GLY A 402 -7.08 -5.12 -2.91
C GLY A 402 -6.06 -6.07 -3.53
N ALA A 403 -5.56 -7.04 -2.76
CA ALA A 403 -4.72 -8.11 -3.29
C ALA A 403 -5.51 -9.01 -4.25
N MET A 404 -6.76 -9.33 -3.92
CA MET A 404 -7.61 -10.17 -4.78
C MET A 404 -8.04 -9.42 -6.05
N LEU A 405 -8.31 -8.11 -5.97
CA LEU A 405 -8.55 -7.27 -7.15
C LEU A 405 -7.35 -7.32 -8.12
N ALA A 406 -6.13 -7.25 -7.59
CA ALA A 406 -4.93 -7.39 -8.42
C ALA A 406 -4.83 -8.78 -9.05
N LEU A 407 -5.08 -9.84 -8.28
CA LEU A 407 -4.98 -11.24 -8.73
C LEU A 407 -6.08 -11.64 -9.72
N ALA A 408 -7.16 -10.87 -9.84
CA ALA A 408 -8.21 -11.06 -10.84
C ALA A 408 -7.75 -10.73 -12.27
N ALA A 409 -6.71 -9.90 -12.41
CA ALA A 409 -6.14 -9.56 -13.71
C ALA A 409 -5.40 -10.73 -14.36
N ASP A 410 -5.17 -10.66 -15.68
CA ASP A 410 -4.43 -11.66 -16.43
C ASP A 410 -2.94 -11.66 -16.08
N GLU A 411 -2.39 -10.47 -15.88
CA GLU A 411 -1.03 -10.26 -15.38
C GLU A 411 -1.01 -9.30 -14.19
N VAL A 412 -0.13 -9.59 -13.26
CA VAL A 412 0.17 -8.71 -12.12
C VAL A 412 1.62 -8.23 -12.26
N TRP A 413 1.77 -6.93 -12.49
CA TRP A 413 3.08 -6.28 -12.53
C TRP A 413 3.31 -5.52 -11.24
N MET A 414 4.35 -5.87 -10.55
CA MET A 414 4.59 -5.40 -9.19
C MET A 414 5.92 -4.65 -9.11
N ARG A 415 5.92 -3.40 -8.65
CA ARG A 415 7.16 -2.65 -8.44
C ARG A 415 8.03 -3.33 -7.38
N SER A 416 9.35 -3.30 -7.58
CA SER A 416 10.31 -3.69 -6.53
C SER A 416 10.01 -2.91 -5.25
N GLY A 417 9.85 -3.61 -4.14
CA GLY A 417 9.53 -3.01 -2.84
C GLY A 417 8.05 -2.84 -2.51
N ALA A 418 7.14 -3.09 -3.44
CA ALA A 418 5.74 -3.29 -3.09
C ALA A 418 5.54 -4.63 -2.36
N VAL A 419 4.51 -4.70 -1.53
CA VAL A 419 4.16 -5.86 -0.72
C VAL A 419 2.72 -6.27 -1.00
N LEU A 420 2.49 -7.57 -1.17
CA LEU A 420 1.17 -8.18 -1.29
C LEU A 420 0.85 -8.96 -0.01
N ASN A 421 -0.33 -8.72 0.59
CA ASN A 421 -0.69 -9.37 1.85
C ASN A 421 -2.19 -9.66 1.97
N PRO A 422 -2.67 -10.90 1.72
CA PRO A 422 -4.08 -11.27 1.86
C PRO A 422 -4.46 -11.52 3.33
N HIS A 423 -4.38 -10.51 4.20
CA HIS A 423 -4.46 -10.64 5.65
C HIS A 423 -5.87 -10.54 6.26
N TYR A 424 -6.92 -11.00 5.59
CA TYR A 424 -8.31 -10.95 6.07
C TYR A 424 -8.51 -11.48 7.49
N ARG A 425 -7.83 -12.59 7.83
CA ARG A 425 -7.96 -13.20 9.16
C ARG A 425 -7.56 -12.27 10.31
N LEU A 426 -6.66 -11.28 10.07
CA LEU A 426 -6.27 -10.33 11.11
C LEU A 426 -7.42 -9.39 11.47
N MET A 427 -8.43 -9.31 10.61
CA MET A 427 -9.67 -8.59 10.86
C MET A 427 -10.84 -9.52 11.24
N GLY A 428 -10.57 -10.82 11.50
CA GLY A 428 -11.61 -11.79 11.78
C GLY A 428 -12.48 -12.14 10.58
N LEU A 429 -11.99 -11.92 9.36
CA LEU A 429 -12.72 -12.14 8.11
C LEU A 429 -12.21 -13.39 7.38
N TYR A 430 -13.12 -14.06 6.69
CA TYR A 430 -12.81 -15.17 5.80
C TYR A 430 -12.17 -14.70 4.49
N GLY A 431 -12.56 -13.53 4.02
CA GLY A 431 -12.22 -13.01 2.70
C GLY A 431 -13.29 -13.29 1.66
N SER A 432 -13.32 -12.43 0.66
CA SER A 432 -14.19 -12.49 -0.50
C SER A 432 -13.39 -12.19 -1.76
N GLU A 433 -13.97 -11.51 -2.71
CA GLU A 433 -13.31 -11.04 -3.92
C GLU A 433 -12.74 -12.21 -4.74
N TYR A 434 -13.47 -13.33 -4.73
CA TYR A 434 -13.15 -14.55 -5.50
C TYR A 434 -11.78 -15.17 -5.16
N TRP A 435 -11.28 -15.00 -3.91
CA TRP A 435 -9.99 -15.57 -3.54
C TRP A 435 -9.98 -17.10 -3.65
N THR A 436 -11.12 -17.77 -3.43
CA THR A 436 -11.24 -19.24 -3.55
C THR A 436 -11.12 -19.73 -5.00
N TYR A 437 -11.23 -18.82 -5.96
CA TYR A 437 -10.98 -19.06 -7.39
C TYR A 437 -9.59 -18.61 -7.81
N THR A 438 -9.25 -17.32 -7.56
CA THR A 438 -8.05 -16.68 -8.10
C THR A 438 -6.76 -17.20 -7.47
N LEU A 439 -6.72 -17.28 -6.14
CA LEU A 439 -5.48 -17.57 -5.40
C LEU A 439 -5.01 -19.03 -5.62
N PRO A 440 -5.86 -20.08 -5.48
CA PRO A 440 -5.45 -21.45 -5.80
C PRO A 440 -5.04 -21.66 -7.26
N ARG A 441 -5.66 -20.92 -8.18
CA ARG A 441 -5.36 -20.99 -9.61
C ARG A 441 -3.96 -20.48 -9.94
N ARG A 442 -3.51 -19.43 -9.24
CA ARG A 442 -2.17 -18.85 -9.40
C ARG A 442 -1.08 -19.61 -8.65
N THR A 443 -1.38 -20.08 -7.43
CA THR A 443 -0.35 -20.58 -6.52
C THR A 443 -0.49 -22.07 -6.18
N GLY A 444 -1.59 -22.70 -6.55
CA GLY A 444 -1.99 -24.02 -6.06
C GLY A 444 -2.64 -23.94 -4.66
N THR A 445 -3.53 -24.92 -4.36
CA THR A 445 -4.38 -24.91 -3.16
C THR A 445 -3.59 -24.83 -1.85
N GLY A 446 -2.49 -25.60 -1.73
CA GLY A 446 -1.71 -25.62 -0.50
C GLY A 446 -0.97 -24.30 -0.20
N VAL A 447 -0.50 -23.59 -1.24
CA VAL A 447 0.13 -22.27 -1.06
C VAL A 447 -0.95 -21.23 -0.75
N ALA A 448 -2.08 -21.26 -1.45
CA ALA A 448 -3.21 -20.37 -1.22
C ALA A 448 -3.68 -20.43 0.25
N GLN A 449 -3.89 -21.64 0.78
CA GLN A 449 -4.27 -21.83 2.19
C GLN A 449 -3.24 -21.28 3.16
N ARG A 450 -1.94 -21.51 2.92
CA ARG A 450 -0.88 -20.95 3.75
C ARG A 450 -0.86 -19.41 3.74
N LEU A 451 -0.97 -18.79 2.56
CA LEU A 451 -0.99 -17.32 2.45
C LEU A 451 -2.15 -16.71 3.25
N MET A 452 -3.34 -17.31 3.16
CA MET A 452 -4.52 -16.88 3.90
C MET A 452 -4.39 -17.13 5.40
N SER A 453 -3.77 -18.25 5.80
CA SER A 453 -3.59 -18.63 7.22
C SER A 453 -2.44 -17.86 7.88
N ASP A 454 -1.32 -17.66 7.20
CA ASP A 454 -0.16 -16.99 7.77
C ASP A 454 -0.37 -15.48 7.87
N ALA A 455 -1.09 -14.89 6.91
CA ALA A 455 -1.37 -13.45 6.83
C ALA A 455 -0.09 -12.59 6.92
N LEU A 456 0.99 -13.10 6.32
CA LEU A 456 2.30 -12.44 6.31
C LEU A 456 2.53 -11.74 4.97
N PRO A 457 3.29 -10.63 4.97
CA PRO A 457 3.59 -9.90 3.75
C PRO A 457 4.50 -10.72 2.83
N VAL A 458 4.23 -10.61 1.52
CA VAL A 458 4.99 -11.22 0.43
C VAL A 458 5.60 -10.10 -0.41
N GLY A 459 6.93 -10.04 -0.51
CA GLY A 459 7.65 -9.08 -1.34
C GLY A 459 7.55 -9.44 -2.83
N SER A 460 7.93 -8.52 -3.72
CA SER A 460 7.77 -8.67 -5.18
C SER A 460 8.45 -9.91 -5.76
N GLU A 461 9.66 -10.22 -5.32
CA GLU A 461 10.38 -11.41 -5.80
C GLU A 461 9.76 -12.72 -5.31
N ALA A 462 9.34 -12.78 -4.04
CA ALA A 462 8.59 -13.94 -3.54
C ALA A 462 7.24 -14.07 -4.24
N ALA A 463 6.55 -12.97 -4.49
CA ALA A 463 5.29 -12.96 -5.22
C ALA A 463 5.46 -13.55 -6.62
N ARG A 464 6.54 -13.19 -7.35
CA ARG A 464 6.86 -13.76 -8.65
C ARG A 464 7.14 -15.26 -8.57
N ARG A 465 7.95 -15.70 -7.59
CA ARG A 465 8.23 -17.14 -7.40
C ARG A 465 7.00 -17.96 -7.05
N LEU A 466 6.04 -17.37 -6.34
CA LEU A 466 4.79 -18.02 -5.93
C LEU A 466 3.69 -17.96 -7.00
N GLY A 467 3.87 -17.22 -8.08
CA GLY A 467 2.86 -17.02 -9.12
C GLY A 467 1.82 -15.94 -8.79
N LEU A 468 2.04 -15.15 -7.71
CA LEU A 468 1.20 -14.00 -7.35
C LEU A 468 1.46 -12.80 -8.25
N ALA A 469 2.69 -12.63 -8.71
CA ALA A 469 3.09 -11.63 -9.70
C ALA A 469 3.67 -12.31 -10.94
N ASP A 470 3.38 -11.75 -12.10
CA ASP A 470 3.90 -12.21 -13.39
C ASP A 470 5.20 -11.49 -13.76
N ARG A 471 5.36 -10.27 -13.23
CA ARG A 471 6.54 -9.43 -13.48
C ARG A 471 6.89 -8.60 -12.24
N THR A 472 8.18 -8.51 -11.93
CA THR A 472 8.74 -7.47 -11.07
C THR A 472 9.24 -6.32 -11.96
N VAL A 473 8.85 -5.09 -11.63
CA VAL A 473 9.30 -3.87 -12.31
C VAL A 473 10.27 -3.15 -11.37
N ASP A 474 11.55 -3.17 -11.76
CA ASP A 474 12.62 -2.56 -10.96
C ASP A 474 12.82 -1.11 -11.40
N CYS A 475 12.19 -0.20 -10.69
CA CYS A 475 12.23 1.23 -10.94
C CYS A 475 11.89 2.02 -9.66
N THR A 476 12.12 3.35 -9.71
CA THR A 476 11.69 4.25 -8.64
C THR A 476 10.15 4.35 -8.59
N PRO A 477 9.56 4.80 -7.47
CA PRO A 477 8.12 5.05 -7.42
C PRO A 477 7.65 6.09 -8.45
N GLN A 478 8.50 7.05 -8.79
CA GLN A 478 8.21 8.10 -9.79
C GLN A 478 8.11 7.54 -11.20
N ASP A 479 9.02 6.64 -11.56
CA ASP A 479 9.14 6.10 -12.92
C ASP A 479 8.13 4.96 -13.19
N PHE A 480 7.46 4.45 -12.15
CA PHE A 480 6.63 3.25 -12.27
C PHE A 480 5.51 3.38 -13.30
N ALA A 481 4.84 4.54 -13.34
CA ALA A 481 3.74 4.78 -14.29
C ALA A 481 4.23 4.78 -15.74
N GLU A 482 5.39 5.37 -16.01
CA GLU A 482 6.01 5.41 -17.35
C GLU A 482 6.52 4.02 -17.77
N GLU A 483 7.23 3.32 -16.88
CA GLU A 483 7.70 1.96 -17.14
C GLU A 483 6.54 1.00 -17.42
N THR A 484 5.46 1.11 -16.65
CA THR A 484 4.24 0.33 -16.87
C THR A 484 3.59 0.66 -18.21
N ALA A 485 3.54 1.94 -18.59
CA ALA A 485 2.99 2.37 -19.87
C ALA A 485 3.80 1.78 -21.04
N ARG A 486 5.11 1.90 -20.99
CA ARG A 486 6.01 1.34 -22.01
C ARG A 486 5.88 -0.18 -22.15
N LEU A 487 5.70 -0.89 -21.03
CA LEU A 487 5.46 -2.33 -21.02
C LEU A 487 4.11 -2.69 -21.60
N ALA A 488 3.05 -1.93 -21.29
CA ALA A 488 1.69 -2.19 -21.77
C ALA A 488 1.54 -1.95 -23.28
N VAL A 489 2.13 -0.88 -23.80
CA VAL A 489 2.16 -0.61 -25.25
C VAL A 489 2.86 -1.77 -25.98
N ARG A 490 4.03 -2.20 -25.50
CA ARG A 490 4.72 -3.37 -26.10
C ARG A 490 3.89 -4.65 -26.01
N LEU A 491 3.12 -4.84 -24.94
CA LEU A 491 2.22 -6.00 -24.81
C LEU A 491 1.06 -5.89 -25.81
N ALA A 492 0.50 -4.69 -26.01
CA ALA A 492 -0.56 -4.45 -26.97
C ALA A 492 -0.10 -4.71 -28.41
N ASP A 493 1.09 -4.23 -28.77
CA ASP A 493 1.69 -4.40 -30.10
C ASP A 493 2.19 -5.83 -30.37
N TRP A 494 2.31 -6.66 -29.35
CA TRP A 494 2.83 -8.01 -29.54
C TRP A 494 1.85 -8.90 -30.31
N PRO A 495 2.29 -9.55 -31.42
CA PRO A 495 1.39 -10.37 -32.25
C PRO A 495 0.68 -11.50 -31.50
N GLY A 496 1.27 -11.98 -30.39
CA GLY A 496 0.70 -13.05 -29.57
C GLY A 496 -0.47 -12.60 -28.67
N THR A 497 -0.72 -11.31 -28.52
CA THR A 497 -1.76 -10.79 -27.62
C THR A 497 -3.14 -11.28 -27.99
N ARG A 498 -3.51 -11.28 -29.26
CA ARG A 498 -4.81 -11.81 -29.74
C ARG A 498 -4.97 -13.30 -29.41
N SER A 499 -3.93 -14.09 -29.57
CA SER A 499 -3.94 -15.53 -29.24
C SER A 499 -4.10 -15.73 -27.72
N ARG A 500 -3.47 -14.89 -26.89
CA ARG A 500 -3.64 -14.91 -25.42
C ARG A 500 -5.07 -14.57 -25.00
N VAL A 501 -5.68 -13.57 -25.63
CA VAL A 501 -7.08 -13.20 -25.41
C VAL A 501 -8.02 -14.36 -25.74
N ALA A 502 -7.84 -15.01 -26.91
CA ALA A 502 -8.63 -16.18 -27.27
C ALA A 502 -8.46 -17.34 -26.28
N GLY A 503 -7.21 -17.62 -25.86
CA GLY A 503 -6.91 -18.63 -24.86
C GLY A 503 -7.50 -18.31 -23.48
N LYS A 504 -7.52 -17.03 -23.08
CA LYS A 504 -8.19 -16.56 -21.85
C LYS A 504 -9.68 -16.86 -21.88
N LYS A 505 -10.36 -16.50 -22.98
CA LYS A 505 -11.79 -16.75 -23.17
C LYS A 505 -12.12 -18.23 -23.04
N ALA A 506 -11.40 -19.09 -23.77
CA ALA A 506 -11.60 -20.53 -23.71
C ALA A 506 -11.39 -21.10 -22.29
N ARG A 507 -10.35 -20.67 -21.59
CA ARG A 507 -10.13 -21.08 -20.19
C ARG A 507 -11.27 -20.63 -19.27
N ARG A 508 -11.75 -19.40 -19.42
CA ARG A 508 -12.85 -18.87 -18.60
C ARG A 508 -14.14 -19.68 -18.81
N GLU A 509 -14.45 -20.07 -20.05
CA GLU A 509 -15.59 -20.92 -20.38
C GLU A 509 -15.48 -22.31 -19.72
N VAL A 510 -14.30 -22.92 -19.74
CA VAL A 510 -14.07 -24.21 -19.05
C VAL A 510 -14.23 -24.07 -17.55
N ASP A 511 -13.63 -23.05 -16.95
CA ASP A 511 -13.73 -22.81 -15.50
C ASP A 511 -15.19 -22.57 -15.08
N GLU A 512 -15.96 -21.82 -15.86
CA GLU A 512 -17.37 -21.56 -15.61
C GLU A 512 -18.21 -22.83 -15.63
N THR A 513 -17.88 -23.77 -16.54
CA THR A 513 -18.54 -25.09 -16.61
C THR A 513 -18.20 -25.96 -15.39
N LEU A 514 -16.94 -25.95 -14.95
CA LEU A 514 -16.50 -26.75 -13.80
C LEU A 514 -17.04 -26.24 -12.49
N ARG A 515 -16.93 -24.94 -12.23
CA ARG A 515 -17.48 -24.26 -11.06
C ARG A 515 -17.71 -22.78 -11.38
N PRO A 516 -18.97 -22.36 -11.52
CA PRO A 516 -19.29 -20.97 -11.84
C PRO A 516 -18.76 -19.96 -10.83
N LEU A 517 -18.33 -18.77 -11.27
CA LEU A 517 -17.93 -17.66 -10.38
C LEU A 517 -19.00 -17.35 -9.32
N ALA A 518 -20.26 -17.38 -9.71
CA ALA A 518 -21.37 -17.21 -8.79
C ALA A 518 -21.40 -18.23 -7.62
N ALA A 519 -20.87 -19.43 -7.81
CA ALA A 519 -20.75 -20.42 -6.73
C ALA A 519 -19.61 -20.09 -5.76
N HIS A 520 -18.49 -19.51 -6.25
CA HIS A 520 -17.41 -18.99 -5.42
C HIS A 520 -17.91 -17.81 -4.59
N ARG A 521 -18.51 -16.81 -5.23
CA ARG A 521 -19.08 -15.63 -4.57
C ARG A 521 -20.07 -16.00 -3.46
N ARG A 522 -21.03 -16.88 -3.76
CA ARG A 522 -22.02 -17.31 -2.74
C ARG A 522 -21.37 -17.97 -1.54
N ALA A 523 -20.37 -18.82 -1.75
CA ALA A 523 -19.67 -19.51 -0.67
C ALA A 523 -18.85 -18.56 0.20
N GLU A 524 -18.15 -17.61 -0.40
CA GLU A 524 -17.35 -16.59 0.28
C GLU A 524 -18.25 -15.62 1.04
N LEU A 525 -19.27 -15.07 0.39
CA LEU A 525 -20.21 -14.12 1.00
C LEU A 525 -21.05 -14.75 2.12
N ALA A 526 -21.35 -16.05 2.08
CA ALA A 526 -22.01 -16.72 3.19
C ALA A 526 -21.16 -16.64 4.47
N ARG A 527 -19.84 -16.84 4.35
CA ARG A 527 -18.90 -16.73 5.49
C ARG A 527 -18.69 -15.28 5.93
N MET A 528 -18.66 -14.35 4.98
CA MET A 528 -18.55 -12.91 5.29
C MET A 528 -19.80 -12.41 6.00
N ARG A 529 -21.00 -12.91 5.61
CA ARG A 529 -22.26 -12.57 6.26
C ARG A 529 -22.28 -12.99 7.73
N GLU A 530 -21.79 -14.19 8.06
CA GLU A 530 -21.63 -14.64 9.45
C GLU A 530 -20.78 -13.63 10.24
N ALA A 531 -19.63 -13.19 9.71
CA ALA A 531 -18.74 -12.24 10.38
C ALA A 531 -19.36 -10.84 10.53
N PHE A 532 -20.18 -10.38 9.58
CA PHE A 532 -20.75 -9.03 9.61
C PHE A 532 -22.01 -8.91 10.46
N PHE A 533 -22.86 -9.94 10.48
CA PHE A 533 -24.17 -9.89 11.13
C PHE A 533 -24.26 -10.63 12.47
N ASP A 534 -23.25 -11.44 12.86
CA ASP A 534 -23.14 -11.93 14.22
C ASP A 534 -22.59 -10.83 15.13
N PRO A 535 -23.38 -10.31 16.10
CA PRO A 535 -22.93 -9.25 17.00
C PRO A 535 -21.72 -9.62 17.86
N GLN A 536 -21.44 -10.94 18.02
CA GLN A 536 -20.32 -11.46 18.80
C GLN A 536 -19.09 -11.75 17.94
N ALA A 537 -19.17 -11.56 16.62
CA ALA A 537 -18.04 -11.80 15.75
C ALA A 537 -16.84 -10.91 16.11
N PRO A 538 -15.62 -11.44 16.13
CA PRO A 538 -14.40 -10.69 16.44
C PRO A 538 -14.21 -9.46 15.52
N TYR A 539 -14.75 -9.51 14.32
CA TYR A 539 -14.68 -8.43 13.32
C TYR A 539 -15.05 -7.07 13.90
N HIS A 540 -16.13 -6.97 14.67
CA HIS A 540 -16.61 -5.68 15.18
C HIS A 540 -15.62 -5.00 16.12
N ALA A 541 -15.02 -5.79 17.04
CA ALA A 541 -14.01 -5.29 17.98
C ALA A 541 -12.71 -4.96 17.25
N LEU A 542 -12.24 -5.83 16.34
CA LEU A 542 -11.02 -5.64 15.56
C LEU A 542 -11.11 -4.43 14.62
N ARG A 543 -12.25 -4.24 13.94
CA ARG A 543 -12.51 -3.08 13.10
C ARG A 543 -12.44 -1.79 13.92
N ARG A 544 -13.17 -1.72 15.04
CA ARG A 544 -13.19 -0.56 15.94
C ARG A 544 -11.79 -0.22 16.45
N ALA A 545 -11.07 -1.20 16.96
CA ALA A 545 -9.70 -1.03 17.46
C ALA A 545 -8.76 -0.51 16.37
N PHE A 546 -8.84 -1.08 15.15
CA PHE A 546 -8.02 -0.66 14.02
C PHE A 546 -8.30 0.80 13.60
N VAL A 547 -9.57 1.14 13.40
CA VAL A 547 -9.99 2.47 12.93
C VAL A 547 -9.68 3.55 13.94
N ARG A 548 -9.90 3.26 15.23
CA ARG A 548 -9.65 4.19 16.34
C ARG A 548 -8.21 4.20 16.83
N LYS A 549 -7.33 3.41 16.18
CA LYS A 549 -5.91 3.30 16.54
C LYS A 549 -5.69 2.90 18.00
N GLU A 550 -6.54 1.99 18.49
CA GLU A 550 -6.35 1.42 19.82
C GLU A 550 -5.03 0.66 19.89
N VAL A 551 -4.37 0.74 21.03
CA VAL A 551 -3.09 0.07 21.24
C VAL A 551 -3.37 -1.43 21.41
N PRO A 552 -2.74 -2.31 20.60
CA PRO A 552 -2.88 -3.75 20.80
C PRO A 552 -2.42 -4.18 22.20
N SER A 553 -2.95 -5.29 22.70
CA SER A 553 -2.54 -5.85 24.00
C SER A 553 -1.17 -6.53 24.00
N GLY A 554 -0.58 -6.75 22.83
CA GLY A 554 0.73 -7.38 22.65
C GLY A 554 1.04 -7.68 21.19
N THR A 555 2.20 -8.28 20.96
CA THR A 555 2.60 -8.73 19.63
C THR A 555 1.71 -9.89 19.16
N PRO A 556 1.05 -9.77 17.99
CA PRO A 556 0.26 -10.88 17.46
C PRO A 556 1.09 -12.16 17.31
N PRO A 557 0.56 -13.34 17.72
CA PRO A 557 1.34 -14.59 17.73
C PRO A 557 2.00 -14.98 16.41
N HIS A 558 1.35 -14.68 15.26
CA HIS A 558 1.89 -14.97 13.93
C HIS A 558 3.13 -14.14 13.57
N LEU A 559 3.38 -13.04 14.25
CA LEU A 559 4.58 -12.20 14.10
C LEU A 559 5.69 -12.56 15.09
N ALA A 560 5.32 -13.01 16.30
CA ALA A 560 6.25 -13.34 17.37
C ALA A 560 7.06 -14.62 17.13
N VAL A 561 6.57 -15.53 16.27
CA VAL A 561 7.27 -16.78 15.96
C VAL A 561 8.29 -16.55 14.85
N PRO A 562 9.57 -16.94 15.04
CA PRO A 562 10.57 -16.82 13.98
C PRO A 562 10.15 -17.61 12.75
N THR A 563 9.90 -16.90 11.66
CA THR A 563 9.58 -17.55 10.38
C THR A 563 10.87 -17.74 9.59
N ARG A 564 11.27 -18.99 9.35
CA ARG A 564 12.42 -19.33 8.52
C ARG A 564 12.10 -19.06 7.05
N GLY A 565 12.94 -18.30 6.36
CA GLY A 565 12.98 -18.29 4.92
C GLY A 565 13.30 -19.70 4.41
N ARG A 566 12.44 -20.30 3.61
CA ARG A 566 12.78 -21.55 2.93
C ARG A 566 13.77 -21.20 1.82
N ARG A 567 15.02 -21.63 1.94
CA ARG A 567 15.88 -21.86 0.77
C ARG A 567 15.19 -22.98 -0.05
N THR A 568 14.36 -22.60 -0.98
CA THR A 568 13.92 -23.52 -2.02
C THR A 568 15.06 -23.65 -3.03
N THR A 569 15.88 -24.66 -2.86
CA THR A 569 16.62 -25.24 -3.97
C THR A 569 15.59 -25.98 -4.86
N ALA A 570 14.77 -25.23 -5.55
CA ALA A 570 13.96 -25.76 -6.62
C ALA A 570 14.67 -25.39 -7.92
N THR A 571 15.38 -26.35 -8.48
CA THR A 571 15.69 -26.38 -9.90
C THR A 571 14.38 -26.13 -10.64
N PRO A 572 14.31 -25.20 -11.60
CA PRO A 572 13.06 -24.98 -12.35
C PRO A 572 12.73 -26.26 -13.11
N GLY A 573 11.70 -26.96 -12.66
CA GLY A 573 11.11 -28.06 -13.37
C GLY A 573 10.59 -27.52 -14.70
N ARG A 574 11.17 -28.01 -15.79
CA ARG A 574 10.72 -27.79 -17.16
C ARG A 574 9.21 -28.13 -17.21
N PRO A 575 8.35 -27.28 -17.78
CA PRO A 575 6.95 -27.64 -17.98
C PRO A 575 6.86 -28.91 -18.83
N PRO A 576 5.88 -29.80 -18.57
CA PRO A 576 5.72 -31.02 -19.38
C PRO A 576 5.48 -30.61 -20.83
N GLY A 577 6.44 -30.96 -21.67
CA GLY A 577 6.38 -30.73 -23.11
C GLY A 577 5.21 -31.51 -23.71
N ILE A 578 4.47 -30.85 -24.58
CA ILE A 578 3.54 -31.46 -25.51
C ILE A 578 4.36 -32.44 -26.35
N THR A 579 4.15 -33.74 -26.15
CA THR A 579 4.71 -34.80 -27.01
C THR A 579 4.08 -34.67 -28.37
N ALA A 580 4.89 -34.38 -29.39
CA ALA A 580 4.52 -34.53 -30.77
C ALA A 580 4.26 -36.02 -31.08
N PRO A 581 3.31 -36.35 -31.96
CA PRO A 581 3.01 -37.75 -32.31
C PRO A 581 4.21 -38.38 -33.01
N ALA A 582 4.53 -39.62 -32.62
CA ALA A 582 5.59 -40.42 -33.19
C ALA A 582 5.35 -40.62 -34.68
N GLN A 583 6.33 -40.28 -35.50
CA GLN A 583 6.42 -40.73 -36.88
C GLN A 583 6.80 -42.23 -36.88
N SER A 584 5.96 -43.05 -37.51
CA SER A 584 6.20 -44.45 -37.72
C SER A 584 7.35 -44.63 -38.70
N ASP A 585 8.47 -45.16 -38.26
CA ASP A 585 9.52 -45.69 -39.10
C ASP A 585 9.01 -46.90 -39.85
N ARG A 586 8.90 -46.78 -41.17
CA ARG A 586 8.82 -47.94 -42.08
C ARG A 586 10.23 -48.44 -42.34
N ALA A 587 10.46 -49.68 -41.92
CA ALA A 587 11.62 -50.46 -42.26
C ALA A 587 11.74 -50.61 -43.76
N ALA A 588 12.91 -50.35 -44.35
CA ALA A 588 13.35 -50.81 -45.65
C ALA A 588 14.45 -51.86 -45.43
N GLY A 589 14.17 -53.03 -45.84
CA GLY A 589 15.09 -54.16 -45.88
C GLY A 589 16.18 -54.00 -46.95
N PRO A 590 17.19 -54.88 -46.94
CA PRO A 590 18.43 -54.66 -47.65
C PRO A 590 18.37 -55.20 -49.09
N ALA A 591 19.01 -54.55 -50.03
CA ALA A 591 19.43 -55.10 -51.26
C ALA A 591 20.89 -54.75 -51.55
N GLY A 592 21.64 -55.76 -51.72
CA GLY A 592 23.05 -55.78 -52.04
C GLY A 592 23.39 -55.41 -53.48
N CYS A 593 24.58 -55.35 -53.64
CA CYS A 593 25.67 -55.22 -54.60
C CYS A 593 26.43 -53.96 -54.48
#